data_5be9539a997ac7cf387d6a3d6040cf95
#
_entry.id   5be9539a997ac7cf387d6a3d6040cf95
#
_cell.length_a   1.000
_cell.length_b   1.000
_cell.length_c   1.000
_cell.angle_alpha   90.00
_cell.angle_beta   90.00
_cell.angle_gamma   90.00
#
_symmetry.space_group_name_H-M   'P 1'
#
loop_
_entity.id
_entity.type
_entity.pdbx_description
1 polymer ?
#
loop_
_entity_poly.entity_id
_entity_poly.type
_entity_poly.pdbx_seq_one_letter_code
_entity_poly.pdbx_strand_id
1 'polypeptide(L)'
;MPQSSAISDQIASITAKTAAEIAEAVRDLVDAGQLAPGASLPPVRALAEHLEVNRNTVVAAYGLLVQAGVAVTRGRAGTKIVDLQPLPQEGFSNVTGLVDIASGNPDPALLPAAGQALAQLAADEPVLY
;
A
#
# COMPACT_ATOMS: atom_id res chain seq x y z
N MET A 1 -23.67 -6.34 10.39
CA MET A 1 -22.75 -5.72 9.43
C MET A 1 -22.20 -6.82 8.53
N PRO A 2 -22.63 -6.92 7.29
CA PRO A 2 -22.35 -8.08 6.44
C PRO A 2 -20.90 -8.18 5.92
N GLN A 3 -20.08 -7.17 6.10
CA GLN A 3 -18.72 -7.15 5.52
C GLN A 3 -17.70 -8.03 6.27
N SER A 4 -17.92 -8.32 7.54
CA SER A 4 -16.98 -9.14 8.32
C SER A 4 -17.10 -10.64 8.01
N SER A 5 -18.28 -11.11 7.64
CA SER A 5 -18.48 -12.51 7.25
C SER A 5 -17.96 -12.80 5.84
N ALA A 6 -18.13 -11.87 4.91
CA ALA A 6 -17.61 -12.03 3.55
C ALA A 6 -16.07 -12.12 3.49
N ILE A 7 -15.38 -11.34 4.33
CA ILE A 7 -13.92 -11.39 4.45
C ILE A 7 -13.48 -12.72 5.08
N SER A 8 -14.21 -13.20 6.08
CA SER A 8 -13.93 -14.51 6.68
C SER A 8 -14.10 -15.63 5.66
N ASP A 9 -15.13 -15.59 4.84
CA ASP A 9 -15.42 -16.59 3.81
C ASP A 9 -14.37 -16.54 2.67
N GLN A 10 -13.89 -15.36 2.30
CA GLN A 10 -12.84 -15.20 1.31
C GLN A 10 -11.49 -15.74 1.80
N ILE A 11 -11.14 -15.45 3.05
CA ILE A 11 -9.94 -16.02 3.68
C ILE A 11 -10.12 -17.51 3.96
N ALA A 12 -11.32 -17.96 4.13
CA ALA A 12 -11.69 -19.34 4.38
C ALA A 12 -11.49 -20.29 3.20
N SER A 13 -11.55 -19.77 2.00
CA SER A 13 -11.23 -20.54 0.79
C SER A 13 -9.72 -20.86 0.66
N ILE A 14 -8.92 -20.31 1.57
CA ILE A 14 -7.47 -20.48 1.59
C ILE A 14 -7.13 -21.73 2.40
N THR A 15 -6.52 -22.70 1.76
CA THR A 15 -5.99 -23.90 2.43
C THR A 15 -4.58 -23.61 2.98
N ALA A 16 -4.43 -22.55 3.75
CA ALA A 16 -3.15 -22.17 4.33
C ALA A 16 -3.00 -22.73 5.75
N LYS A 17 -1.92 -23.42 6.03
CA LYS A 17 -1.61 -24.01 7.34
C LYS A 17 -0.42 -23.37 8.04
N THR A 18 0.37 -22.58 7.36
CA THR A 18 1.53 -21.88 7.90
C THR A 18 1.28 -20.38 7.98
N ALA A 19 2.01 -19.70 8.87
CA ALA A 19 1.91 -18.25 9.03
C ALA A 19 2.26 -17.49 7.73
N ALA A 20 3.26 -17.98 6.99
CA ALA A 20 3.66 -17.39 5.72
C ALA A 20 2.57 -17.54 4.65
N GLU A 21 2.00 -18.72 4.50
CA GLU A 21 0.91 -18.99 3.54
C GLU A 21 -0.32 -18.13 3.84
N ILE A 22 -0.69 -17.97 5.11
CA ILE A 22 -1.81 -17.12 5.53
C ILE A 22 -1.52 -15.66 5.17
N ALA A 23 -0.30 -15.18 5.43
CA ALA A 23 0.09 -13.81 5.13
C ALA A 23 0.10 -13.55 3.61
N GLU A 24 0.64 -14.47 2.81
CA GLU A 24 0.63 -14.37 1.35
C GLU A 24 -0.77 -14.37 0.79
N ALA A 25 -1.62 -15.26 1.26
CA ALA A 25 -2.99 -15.34 0.81
C ALA A 25 -3.80 -14.06 1.11
N VAL A 26 -3.58 -13.44 2.28
CA VAL A 26 -4.18 -12.14 2.59
C VAL A 26 -3.63 -11.04 1.67
N ARG A 27 -2.34 -11.06 1.34
CA ARG A 27 -1.75 -10.10 0.39
C ARG A 27 -2.35 -10.26 -1.01
N ASP A 28 -2.47 -11.48 -1.48
CA ASP A 28 -3.10 -11.76 -2.78
C ASP A 28 -4.53 -11.24 -2.85
N LEU A 29 -5.30 -11.37 -1.78
CA LEU A 29 -6.66 -10.81 -1.68
C LEU A 29 -6.67 -9.27 -1.70
N VAL A 30 -5.67 -8.64 -1.09
CA VAL A 30 -5.50 -7.19 -1.13
C VAL A 30 -5.10 -6.73 -2.53
N ASP A 31 -4.15 -7.40 -3.16
CA ASP A 31 -3.65 -7.09 -4.51
C ASP A 31 -4.73 -7.33 -5.58
N ALA A 32 -5.56 -8.34 -5.38
CA ALA A 32 -6.72 -8.61 -6.24
C ALA A 32 -7.90 -7.63 -6.02
N GLY A 33 -7.78 -6.70 -5.05
CA GLY A 33 -8.84 -5.76 -4.70
C GLY A 33 -10.06 -6.38 -4.01
N GLN A 34 -9.94 -7.61 -3.56
CA GLN A 34 -11.01 -8.30 -2.83
C GLN A 34 -11.11 -7.86 -1.38
N LEU A 35 -9.98 -7.47 -0.80
CA LEU A 35 -9.91 -6.80 0.50
C LEU A 35 -9.70 -5.30 0.30
N ALA A 36 -10.71 -4.53 0.66
CA ALA A 36 -10.64 -3.08 0.55
C ALA A 36 -9.63 -2.49 1.56
N PRO A 37 -8.95 -1.38 1.22
CA PRO A 37 -8.19 -0.61 2.17
C PRO A 37 -9.04 -0.25 3.40
N GLY A 38 -8.47 -0.36 4.60
CA GLY A 38 -9.19 -0.13 5.86
C GLY A 38 -10.09 -1.28 6.31
N ALA A 39 -10.20 -2.36 5.54
CA ALA A 39 -10.97 -3.54 5.93
C ALA A 39 -10.42 -4.18 7.19
N SER A 40 -11.31 -4.60 8.08
CA SER A 40 -10.93 -5.30 9.32
C SER A 40 -10.70 -6.78 9.02
N LEU A 41 -9.53 -7.28 9.39
CA LEU A 41 -9.25 -8.71 9.34
C LEU A 41 -10.06 -9.44 10.43
N PRO A 42 -10.40 -10.72 10.22
CA PRO A 42 -11.07 -11.52 11.22
C PRO A 42 -10.31 -11.57 12.54
N PRO A 43 -10.97 -11.70 13.68
CA PRO A 43 -10.29 -11.96 14.95
C PRO A 43 -9.43 -13.22 14.83
N VAL A 44 -8.25 -13.18 15.45
CA VAL A 44 -7.29 -14.31 15.44
C VAL A 44 -7.95 -15.64 15.78
N ARG A 45 -8.85 -15.62 16.79
CA ARG A 45 -9.57 -16.83 17.22
C ARG A 45 -10.47 -17.39 16.14
N ALA A 46 -11.27 -16.54 15.52
CA ALA A 46 -12.20 -16.95 14.47
C ALA A 46 -11.47 -17.50 13.24
N LEU A 47 -10.38 -16.85 12.82
CA LEU A 47 -9.58 -17.31 11.70
C LEU A 47 -8.85 -18.62 12.01
N ALA A 48 -8.31 -18.77 13.22
CA ALA A 48 -7.66 -20.00 13.66
C ALA A 48 -8.62 -21.21 13.69
N GLU A 49 -9.83 -21.00 14.18
CA GLU A 49 -10.88 -22.02 14.19
C GLU A 49 -11.32 -22.39 12.77
N HIS A 50 -11.41 -21.42 11.90
CA HIS A 50 -11.84 -21.62 10.52
C HIS A 50 -10.81 -22.35 9.66
N LEU A 51 -9.52 -22.00 9.80
CA LEU A 51 -8.42 -22.65 9.08
C LEU A 51 -7.91 -23.92 9.77
N GLU A 52 -8.49 -24.27 10.93
CA GLU A 52 -8.05 -25.41 11.75
C GLU A 52 -6.55 -25.35 12.10
N VAL A 53 -6.06 -24.16 12.39
CA VAL A 53 -4.66 -23.90 12.77
C VAL A 53 -4.54 -23.36 14.19
N ASN A 54 -3.34 -23.39 14.74
CA ASN A 54 -3.09 -22.80 16.05
C ASN A 54 -3.25 -21.27 16.00
N ARG A 55 -3.77 -20.67 17.07
CA ARG A 55 -3.87 -19.22 17.22
C ARG A 55 -2.53 -18.50 17.01
N ASN A 56 -1.45 -19.09 17.52
CA ASN A 56 -0.11 -18.54 17.36
C ASN A 56 0.31 -18.44 15.90
N THR A 57 -0.14 -19.37 15.06
CA THR A 57 0.08 -19.34 13.61
C THR A 57 -0.58 -18.11 12.99
N VAL A 58 -1.82 -17.81 13.37
CA VAL A 58 -2.54 -16.63 12.89
C VAL A 58 -1.92 -15.34 13.43
N VAL A 59 -1.51 -15.33 14.71
CA VAL A 59 -0.80 -14.18 15.29
C VAL A 59 0.49 -13.89 14.54
N ALA A 60 1.28 -14.92 14.23
CA ALA A 60 2.50 -14.79 13.44
C ALA A 60 2.22 -14.29 12.02
N ALA A 61 1.16 -14.79 11.37
CA ALA A 61 0.73 -14.33 10.06
C ALA A 61 0.38 -12.83 10.06
N TYR A 62 -0.41 -12.40 11.03
CA TYR A 62 -0.76 -10.99 11.18
C TYR A 62 0.46 -10.12 11.49
N GLY A 63 1.41 -10.64 12.27
CA GLY A 63 2.70 -10.01 12.52
C GLY A 63 3.50 -9.79 11.23
N LEU A 64 3.53 -10.78 10.33
CA LEU A 64 4.18 -10.67 9.02
C LEU A 64 3.52 -9.60 8.15
N LEU A 65 2.18 -9.52 8.15
CA LEU A 65 1.44 -8.47 7.42
C LEU A 65 1.73 -7.07 7.96
N VAL A 66 1.86 -6.93 9.28
CA VAL A 66 2.21 -5.65 9.91
C VAL A 66 3.65 -5.26 9.57
N GLN A 67 4.60 -6.20 9.62
CA GLN A 67 5.99 -5.95 9.22
C GLN A 67 6.12 -5.56 7.75
N ALA A 68 5.30 -6.16 6.89
CA ALA A 68 5.25 -5.83 5.46
C ALA A 68 4.52 -4.51 5.17
N GLY A 69 3.95 -3.84 6.18
CA GLY A 69 3.19 -2.60 6.00
C GLY A 69 1.82 -2.79 5.33
N VAL A 70 1.34 -4.03 5.20
CA VAL A 70 0.04 -4.36 4.60
C VAL A 70 -1.10 -4.23 5.59
N ALA A 71 -0.82 -4.44 6.88
CA ALA A 71 -1.80 -4.35 7.95
C ALA A 71 -1.30 -3.52 9.13
N VAL A 72 -2.22 -3.03 9.93
CA VAL A 72 -1.94 -2.31 11.17
C VAL A 72 -2.82 -2.86 12.28
N THR A 73 -2.23 -3.10 13.45
CA THR A 73 -2.95 -3.53 14.65
C THR A 73 -3.27 -2.32 15.51
N ARG A 74 -4.56 -2.13 15.81
CA ARG A 74 -5.04 -1.02 16.64
C ARG A 74 -5.73 -1.55 17.90
N GLY A 75 -4.95 -2.15 18.82
CA GLY A 75 -5.43 -2.59 20.12
C GLY A 75 -6.76 -3.36 20.06
N ARG A 76 -7.79 -2.83 20.71
CA ARG A 76 -9.14 -3.45 20.74
C ARG A 76 -9.87 -3.43 19.40
N ALA A 77 -9.48 -2.56 18.48
CA ALA A 77 -10.09 -2.49 17.15
C ALA A 77 -9.61 -3.61 16.21
N GLY A 78 -8.67 -4.46 16.67
CA GLY A 78 -8.14 -5.57 15.91
C GLY A 78 -7.13 -5.14 14.83
N THR A 79 -6.91 -6.02 13.87
CA THR A 79 -6.00 -5.80 12.76
C THR A 79 -6.79 -5.38 11.53
N LYS A 80 -6.34 -4.32 10.88
CA LYS A 80 -6.95 -3.78 9.67
C LYS A 80 -5.93 -3.71 8.55
N ILE A 81 -6.40 -3.86 7.32
CA ILE A 81 -5.59 -3.57 6.15
C ILE A 81 -5.26 -2.08 6.14
N VAL A 82 -4.00 -1.76 5.86
CA VAL A 82 -3.55 -0.38 5.77
C VAL A 82 -4.31 0.30 4.63
N ASP A 83 -4.98 1.37 4.96
CA ASP A 83 -5.52 2.28 3.98
C ASP A 83 -4.36 3.19 3.54
N LEU A 84 -3.67 2.77 2.49
CA LEU A 84 -2.77 3.64 1.74
C LEU A 84 -3.65 4.54 0.86
N GLN A 85 -4.60 5.25 1.47
CA GLN A 85 -5.08 6.43 0.78
C GLN A 85 -3.82 7.26 0.52
N PRO A 86 -3.50 7.59 -0.74
CA PRO A 86 -2.58 8.66 -0.97
C PRO A 86 -3.08 9.76 -0.05
N LEU A 87 -2.22 10.19 0.87
CA LEU A 87 -2.51 11.39 1.66
C LEU A 87 -3.23 12.29 0.69
N PRO A 88 -4.49 12.71 0.96
CA PRO A 88 -5.05 13.72 0.10
C PRO A 88 -3.89 14.67 -0.02
N GLN A 89 -3.39 14.87 -1.23
CA GLN A 89 -2.68 16.07 -1.49
C GLN A 89 -3.74 17.10 -1.13
N GLU A 90 -3.90 17.33 0.16
CA GLU A 90 -4.32 18.63 0.68
C GLU A 90 -3.23 19.53 0.20
N GLY A 91 -3.20 19.41 -1.16
CA GLY A 91 -2.49 20.21 -2.03
C GLY A 91 -2.90 21.55 -1.56
N PHE A 92 -2.03 22.26 -1.21
CA PHE A 92 -2.05 23.64 -1.43
C PHE A 92 -2.80 23.81 -2.75
N SER A 93 -4.15 23.88 -2.63
CA SER A 93 -5.03 24.21 -3.73
C SER A 93 -4.37 25.40 -4.34
N ASN A 94 -4.05 25.39 -5.60
CA ASN A 94 -3.40 26.46 -6.29
C ASN A 94 -4.02 27.79 -5.84
N VAL A 95 -3.51 28.34 -4.74
CA VAL A 95 -3.78 29.69 -4.34
C VAL A 95 -3.03 30.50 -5.38
N THR A 96 -3.80 30.94 -6.36
CA THR A 96 -3.30 31.72 -7.49
C THR A 96 -2.34 32.78 -6.98
N GLY A 97 -1.05 32.61 -7.22
CA GLY A 97 -0.02 33.55 -6.82
C GLY A 97 1.02 33.07 -5.81
N LEU A 98 0.92 31.82 -5.29
CA LEU A 98 1.96 31.24 -4.44
C LEU A 98 2.82 30.26 -5.26
N VAL A 99 4.11 30.36 -5.09
CA VAL A 99 5.07 29.41 -5.66
C VAL A 99 4.99 28.12 -4.81
N ASP A 100 4.66 27.01 -5.43
CA ASP A 100 4.64 25.71 -4.77
C ASP A 100 6.08 25.23 -4.50
N ILE A 101 6.54 25.45 -3.28
CA ILE A 101 7.84 24.97 -2.80
C ILE A 101 7.71 23.63 -2.06
N ALA A 102 6.48 23.17 -1.80
CA ALA A 102 6.24 21.97 -1.00
C ALA A 102 6.40 20.68 -1.82
N SER A 103 6.14 20.73 -3.13
CA SER A 103 6.28 19.58 -4.02
C SER A 103 7.75 19.27 -4.36
N GLY A 104 8.68 20.18 -4.08
CA GLY A 104 10.07 20.05 -4.45
C GLY A 104 10.33 20.10 -5.98
N ASN A 105 9.28 20.30 -6.75
CA ASN A 105 9.40 20.46 -8.19
C ASN A 105 9.63 21.93 -8.52
N PRO A 106 10.63 22.25 -9.36
CA PRO A 106 10.82 23.61 -9.84
C PRO A 106 9.64 24.02 -10.72
N ASP A 107 9.25 25.29 -10.62
CA ASP A 107 8.19 25.86 -11.47
C ASP A 107 8.56 25.60 -12.95
N PRO A 108 7.68 24.96 -13.73
CA PRO A 108 7.93 24.70 -15.15
C PRO A 108 8.23 25.95 -15.97
N ALA A 109 7.72 27.12 -15.54
CA ALA A 109 7.98 28.39 -16.20
C ALA A 109 9.40 28.91 -15.97
N LEU A 110 10.05 28.45 -14.88
CA LEU A 110 11.43 28.82 -14.55
C LEU A 110 12.47 27.81 -15.07
N LEU A 111 12.02 26.67 -15.60
CA LEU A 111 12.91 25.71 -16.21
C LEU A 111 13.36 26.24 -17.59
N PRO A 112 14.68 26.31 -17.85
CA PRO A 112 15.15 26.58 -19.19
C PRO A 112 14.59 25.50 -20.13
N ALA A 113 14.18 25.89 -21.34
CA ALA A 113 13.66 24.96 -22.32
C ALA A 113 14.71 23.86 -22.58
N ALA A 114 14.54 22.72 -21.91
CA ALA A 114 15.51 21.61 -21.97
C ALA A 114 15.77 21.14 -23.40
N GLY A 115 14.80 21.29 -24.29
CA GLY A 115 14.95 21.01 -25.70
C GLY A 115 16.00 21.90 -26.42
N GLN A 116 16.10 23.16 -26.03
CA GLN A 116 17.11 24.06 -26.59
C GLN A 116 18.51 23.76 -26.04
N ALA A 117 18.61 23.44 -24.75
CA ALA A 117 19.88 23.08 -24.14
C ALA A 117 20.41 21.74 -24.69
N LEU A 118 19.54 20.75 -24.89
CA LEU A 118 19.93 19.48 -25.52
C LEU A 118 20.30 19.63 -27.00
N ALA A 119 19.65 20.52 -27.75
CA ALA A 119 19.97 20.79 -29.14
C ALA A 119 21.34 21.42 -29.28
N GLN A 120 21.78 22.26 -28.33
CA GLN A 120 23.11 22.84 -28.30
C GLN A 120 24.20 21.82 -27.99
N LEU A 121 23.93 20.87 -27.08
CA LEU A 121 24.86 19.77 -26.76
C LEU A 121 25.00 18.76 -27.91
N ALA A 122 23.97 18.59 -28.71
CA ALA A 122 24.01 17.70 -29.87
C ALA A 122 24.74 18.32 -31.08
N ALA A 123 24.96 19.62 -31.06
CA ALA A 123 25.69 20.34 -32.12
C ALA A 123 27.22 20.40 -31.89
N ASP A 124 27.70 20.08 -30.68
CA ASP A 124 29.11 19.90 -30.42
C ASP A 124 29.53 18.51 -30.88
N GLU A 125 30.24 18.44 -31.98
CA GLU A 125 30.83 17.21 -32.49
C GLU A 125 31.74 16.58 -31.42
N PRO A 126 31.70 15.23 -31.25
CA PRO A 126 32.63 14.57 -30.36
C PRO A 126 34.04 14.72 -30.89
N VAL A 127 34.89 15.43 -30.15
CA VAL A 127 36.32 15.42 -30.40
C VAL A 127 36.82 14.03 -30.03
N LEU A 128 36.97 13.19 -31.03
CA LEU A 128 37.64 11.89 -30.90
C LEU A 128 39.16 12.14 -30.74
N TYR A 129 39.67 11.76 -29.59
CA TYR A 129 41.08 11.53 -29.37
C TYR A 129 41.44 10.08 -29.69
#